data_41ffcb42daa174b2f25f2c0a0a524a59
#
_entry.id   41ffcb42daa174b2f25f2c0a0a524a59
#
_cell.length_a   1.000
_cell.length_b   1.000
_cell.length_c   1.000
_cell.angle_alpha   90.00
_cell.angle_beta   90.00
_cell.angle_gamma   90.00
#
_symmetry.space_group_name_H-M   'P 1'
#
loop_
_entity.id
_entity.type
_entity.pdbx_description
1 polymer ?
#
loop_
_entity_poly.entity_id
_entity_poly.type
_entity_poly.pdbx_seq_one_letter_code
_entity_poly.pdbx_strand_id
1 'polypeptide(L)'
;MRSKNDFAFLAESFLSSGISVALVGYPLGPDATMDEIVADAHAAIRYLAAELPKLGGDPRRVVVSGWSSGGHLATMVLDEPSLRAGLSISGIFELEPLLKSYVNDKLHMDAAMAQRNSPILQLPKSSKQLDLFAGSAELPEMRRQTADYASARRAAGLPVQYAEIPGANHYTILHNMMNNDGEIHQALVALLGGR
;
A
#
# COMPACT_ATOMS: atom_id res chain seq x y z
N MET A 1 6.04 17.29 -4.27
CA MET A 1 5.46 16.17 -3.49
C MET A 1 3.96 16.22 -3.63
N ARG A 2 3.27 15.08 -3.54
CA ARG A 2 1.80 15.01 -3.66
C ARG A 2 1.18 14.92 -2.28
N SER A 3 0.02 15.55 -2.08
CA SER A 3 -0.75 15.48 -0.84
C SER A 3 -1.87 14.44 -0.95
N LYS A 4 -2.46 14.04 0.19
CA LYS A 4 -3.63 13.15 0.19
C LYS A 4 -4.81 13.72 -0.62
N ASN A 5 -4.92 15.04 -0.72
CA ASN A 5 -6.01 15.70 -1.45
C ASN A 5 -5.90 15.46 -2.97
N ASP A 6 -4.68 15.24 -3.48
CA ASP A 6 -4.45 14.94 -4.90
C ASP A 6 -5.00 13.57 -5.30
N PHE A 7 -5.36 12.72 -4.33
CA PHE A 7 -5.88 11.37 -4.53
C PHE A 7 -7.37 11.22 -4.15
N ALA A 8 -8.07 12.32 -3.82
CA ALA A 8 -9.48 12.27 -3.45
C ALA A 8 -10.38 11.67 -4.54
N PHE A 9 -9.99 11.79 -5.81
CA PHE A 9 -10.69 11.21 -6.95
C PHE A 9 -10.80 9.68 -6.90
N LEU A 10 -9.87 9.00 -6.22
CA LEU A 10 -9.92 7.54 -6.06
C LEU A 10 -11.11 7.08 -5.20
N ALA A 11 -11.65 7.94 -4.35
CA ALA A 11 -12.77 7.60 -3.48
C ALA A 11 -14.08 7.44 -4.25
N GLU A 12 -14.27 8.13 -5.37
CA GLU A 12 -15.56 8.27 -6.04
C GLU A 12 -16.17 6.93 -6.45
N SER A 13 -15.36 6.05 -7.05
CA SER A 13 -15.80 4.71 -7.48
C SER A 13 -16.20 3.80 -6.31
N PHE A 14 -15.56 3.95 -5.15
CA PHE A 14 -15.85 3.16 -3.95
C PHE A 14 -17.06 3.67 -3.18
N LEU A 15 -17.27 4.98 -3.12
CA LEU A 15 -18.43 5.59 -2.45
C LEU A 15 -19.74 5.13 -3.08
N SER A 16 -19.79 5.02 -4.42
CA SER A 16 -20.97 4.51 -5.13
C SER A 16 -21.32 3.05 -4.78
N SER A 17 -20.31 2.30 -4.31
CA SER A 17 -20.44 0.90 -3.84
C SER A 17 -20.70 0.79 -2.33
N GLY A 18 -20.94 1.91 -1.64
CA GLY A 18 -21.16 1.93 -0.18
C GLY A 18 -19.89 1.66 0.64
N ILE A 19 -18.72 1.92 0.06
CA ILE A 19 -17.42 1.77 0.71
C ILE A 19 -16.90 3.15 1.08
N SER A 20 -16.65 3.39 2.36
CA SER A 20 -16.01 4.63 2.84
C SER A 20 -14.50 4.58 2.60
N VAL A 21 -13.93 5.71 2.21
CA VAL A 21 -12.49 5.85 1.95
C VAL A 21 -11.88 6.87 2.91
N ALA A 22 -10.84 6.46 3.63
CA ALA A 22 -10.03 7.34 4.46
C ALA A 22 -8.67 7.58 3.77
N LEU A 23 -8.40 8.83 3.41
CA LEU A 23 -7.13 9.22 2.82
C LEU A 23 -6.15 9.65 3.92
N VAL A 24 -5.12 8.84 4.13
CA VAL A 24 -4.10 9.09 5.15
C VAL A 24 -3.12 10.16 4.66
N GLY A 25 -2.94 11.22 5.47
CA GLY A 25 -1.88 12.19 5.30
C GLY A 25 -0.78 11.96 6.33
N TYR A 26 0.46 12.09 5.90
CA TYR A 26 1.66 11.96 6.74
C TYR A 26 2.72 12.96 6.28
N PRO A 27 3.67 13.36 7.14
CA PRO A 27 4.77 14.23 6.76
C PRO A 27 5.65 13.55 5.72
N LEU A 28 6.34 14.35 4.92
CA LEU A 28 7.19 13.88 3.81
C LEU A 28 8.63 14.33 4.03
N GLY A 29 9.58 13.61 3.48
CA GLY A 29 10.97 14.10 3.47
C GLY A 29 11.11 15.46 2.76
N PRO A 30 11.94 16.40 3.26
CA PRO A 30 12.91 16.18 4.33
C PRO A 30 12.39 16.42 5.76
N ASP A 31 11.11 16.79 5.95
CA ASP A 31 10.54 17.14 7.25
C ASP A 31 10.33 15.91 8.15
N ALA A 32 10.39 14.71 7.60
CA ALA A 32 10.33 13.45 8.33
C ALA A 32 11.26 12.40 7.72
N THR A 33 11.82 11.56 8.58
CA THR A 33 12.58 10.36 8.22
C THR A 33 11.65 9.23 7.78
N MET A 34 12.19 8.21 7.13
CA MET A 34 11.40 7.02 6.74
C MET A 34 10.81 6.30 7.95
N ASP A 35 11.52 6.25 9.08
CA ASP A 35 11.02 5.66 10.32
C ASP A 35 9.80 6.41 10.87
N GLU A 36 9.85 7.75 10.87
CA GLU A 36 8.74 8.60 11.31
C GLU A 36 7.54 8.45 10.38
N ILE A 37 7.75 8.42 9.07
CA ILE A 37 6.68 8.20 8.08
C ILE A 37 5.98 6.86 8.32
N VAL A 38 6.72 5.79 8.56
CA VAL A 38 6.14 4.47 8.88
C VAL A 38 5.42 4.49 10.22
N ALA A 39 5.99 5.13 11.24
CA ALA A 39 5.34 5.27 12.55
C ALA A 39 4.01 6.04 12.46
N ASP A 40 3.97 7.12 11.66
CA ASP A 40 2.76 7.90 11.43
C ASP A 40 1.70 7.11 10.66
N ALA A 41 2.10 6.27 9.69
CA ALA A 41 1.18 5.38 9.02
C ALA A 41 0.54 4.38 10.00
N HIS A 42 1.31 3.80 10.90
CA HIS A 42 0.78 2.96 11.99
C HIS A 42 -0.19 3.74 12.91
N ALA A 43 0.19 4.95 13.30
CA ALA A 43 -0.65 5.80 14.15
C ALA A 43 -1.97 6.16 13.48
N ALA A 44 -1.95 6.44 12.17
CA ALA A 44 -3.15 6.73 11.39
C ALA A 44 -4.13 5.54 11.35
N ILE A 45 -3.63 4.32 11.16
CA ILE A 45 -4.48 3.10 11.19
C ILE A 45 -5.11 2.91 12.58
N ARG A 46 -4.33 3.06 13.65
CA ARG A 46 -4.84 2.96 15.04
C ARG A 46 -5.88 4.03 15.35
N TYR A 47 -5.62 5.28 14.93
CA TYR A 47 -6.57 6.39 15.08
C TYR A 47 -7.89 6.09 14.34
N LEU A 48 -7.80 5.68 13.07
CA LEU A 48 -8.98 5.32 12.28
C LEU A 48 -9.78 4.21 12.96
N ALA A 49 -9.12 3.16 13.43
CA ALA A 49 -9.78 2.04 14.11
C ALA A 49 -10.57 2.49 15.36
N ALA A 50 -10.04 3.44 16.12
CA ALA A 50 -10.70 3.99 17.30
C ALA A 50 -11.91 4.89 16.96
N GLU A 51 -11.83 5.64 15.85
CA GLU A 51 -12.87 6.58 15.43
C GLU A 51 -13.94 5.93 14.55
N LEU A 52 -13.62 4.83 13.87
CA LEU A 52 -14.49 4.20 12.87
C LEU A 52 -15.90 3.87 13.38
N PRO A 53 -16.11 3.34 14.61
CA PRO A 53 -17.45 3.08 15.15
C PRO A 53 -18.29 4.37 15.27
N LYS A 54 -17.68 5.49 15.62
CA LYS A 54 -18.36 6.80 15.73
C LYS A 54 -18.77 7.34 14.37
N LEU A 55 -18.05 6.94 13.32
CA LEU A 55 -18.31 7.31 11.93
C LEU A 55 -19.29 6.35 11.22
N GLY A 56 -19.82 5.35 11.93
CA GLY A 56 -20.73 4.35 11.37
C GLY A 56 -20.06 3.27 10.52
N GLY A 57 -18.74 3.14 10.59
CA GLY A 57 -17.99 2.10 9.90
C GLY A 57 -17.89 0.80 10.69
N ASP A 58 -17.68 -0.31 9.99
CA ASP A 58 -17.43 -1.63 10.62
C ASP A 58 -15.92 -1.83 10.81
N PRO A 59 -15.42 -1.86 12.07
CA PRO A 59 -14.00 -2.03 12.36
C PRO A 59 -13.45 -3.41 11.95
N ARG A 60 -14.30 -4.38 11.63
CA ARG A 60 -13.89 -5.71 11.13
C ARG A 60 -13.66 -5.73 9.61
N ARG A 61 -14.01 -4.65 8.92
CA ARG A 61 -13.99 -4.53 7.46
C ARG A 61 -13.05 -3.40 7.00
N VAL A 62 -11.87 -3.32 7.58
CA VAL A 62 -10.86 -2.32 7.23
C VAL A 62 -9.78 -2.97 6.36
N VAL A 63 -9.59 -2.45 5.18
CA VAL A 63 -8.54 -2.83 4.24
C VAL A 63 -7.64 -1.63 4.00
N VAL A 64 -6.33 -1.82 4.09
CA VAL A 64 -5.36 -0.79 3.72
C VAL A 64 -4.96 -0.96 2.26
N SER A 65 -4.90 0.15 1.54
CA SER A 65 -4.40 0.15 0.16
C SER A 65 -3.49 1.35 -0.08
N GLY A 66 -2.58 1.19 -1.02
CA GLY A 66 -1.70 2.26 -1.41
C GLY A 66 -1.00 2.02 -2.75
N TRP A 67 -0.61 3.12 -3.37
CA TRP A 67 0.11 3.13 -4.64
C TRP A 67 1.52 3.66 -4.44
N SER A 68 2.53 3.04 -5.11
CA SER A 68 3.93 3.47 -5.07
C SER A 68 4.47 3.49 -3.63
N SER A 69 4.90 4.62 -3.10
CA SER A 69 5.27 4.79 -1.68
C SER A 69 4.10 4.47 -0.73
N GLY A 70 2.86 4.74 -1.14
CA GLY A 70 1.68 4.29 -0.40
C GLY A 70 1.53 2.77 -0.36
N GLY A 71 1.92 2.07 -1.43
CA GLY A 71 1.98 0.61 -1.48
C GLY A 71 3.02 0.02 -0.53
N HIS A 72 4.16 0.68 -0.40
CA HIS A 72 5.15 0.39 0.62
C HIS A 72 4.55 0.53 2.03
N LEU A 73 3.95 1.68 2.36
CA LEU A 73 3.36 1.94 3.67
C LEU A 73 2.21 0.97 3.99
N ALA A 74 1.32 0.69 3.03
CA ALA A 74 0.25 -0.28 3.20
C ALA A 74 0.79 -1.66 3.61
N THR A 75 1.94 -2.03 3.08
CA THR A 75 2.62 -3.29 3.42
C THR A 75 3.25 -3.24 4.80
N MET A 76 3.91 -2.13 5.17
CA MET A 76 4.54 -1.95 6.47
C MET A 76 3.54 -1.99 7.63
N VAL A 77 2.32 -1.48 7.44
CA VAL A 77 1.29 -1.45 8.49
C VAL A 77 0.38 -2.68 8.52
N LEU A 78 0.60 -3.67 7.65
CA LEU A 78 -0.32 -4.81 7.48
C LEU A 78 -0.55 -5.61 8.77
N ASP A 79 0.41 -5.61 9.70
CA ASP A 79 0.29 -6.30 11.00
C ASP A 79 -0.64 -5.60 11.99
N GLU A 80 -1.10 -4.35 11.74
CA GLU A 80 -2.02 -3.66 12.64
C GLU A 80 -3.31 -4.49 12.87
N PRO A 81 -3.68 -4.76 14.13
CA PRO A 81 -4.76 -5.71 14.45
C PRO A 81 -6.11 -5.38 13.82
N SER A 82 -6.38 -4.08 13.62
CA SER A 82 -7.63 -3.59 13.03
C SER A 82 -7.77 -3.84 11.54
N LEU A 83 -6.67 -4.15 10.84
CA LEU A 83 -6.71 -4.44 9.42
C LEU A 83 -7.14 -5.89 9.17
N ARG A 84 -8.05 -6.06 8.22
CA ARG A 84 -8.47 -7.36 7.70
C ARG A 84 -7.50 -7.89 6.63
N ALA A 85 -7.07 -7.02 5.74
CA ALA A 85 -6.22 -7.33 4.59
C ALA A 85 -5.53 -6.07 4.07
N GLY A 86 -4.66 -6.23 3.09
CA GLY A 86 -3.99 -5.14 2.38
C GLY A 86 -3.98 -5.32 0.87
N LEU A 87 -3.80 -4.22 0.15
CA LEU A 87 -3.58 -4.21 -1.29
C LEU A 87 -2.51 -3.17 -1.63
N SER A 88 -1.46 -3.58 -2.32
CA SER A 88 -0.36 -2.70 -2.74
C SER A 88 -0.31 -2.64 -4.27
N ILE A 89 -0.33 -1.41 -4.80
CA ILE A 89 -0.26 -1.13 -6.23
C ILE A 89 1.10 -0.54 -6.51
N SER A 90 1.91 -1.20 -7.34
CA SER A 90 3.24 -0.72 -7.74
C SER A 90 4.08 -0.31 -6.52
N GLY A 91 4.04 -1.12 -5.46
CA GLY A 91 4.72 -0.83 -4.19
C GLY A 91 6.24 -0.92 -4.29
N ILE A 92 6.91 -0.36 -3.30
CA ILE A 92 8.35 -0.45 -3.13
C ILE A 92 8.62 -1.39 -1.97
N PHE A 93 9.34 -2.48 -2.21
CA PHE A 93 9.54 -3.54 -1.21
C PHE A 93 11.00 -3.69 -0.77
N GLU A 94 11.91 -3.03 -1.49
CA GLU A 94 13.34 -2.99 -1.22
C GLU A 94 13.83 -1.54 -1.35
N LEU A 95 14.30 -0.95 -0.25
CA LEU A 95 14.68 0.47 -0.22
C LEU A 95 16.16 0.72 -0.53
N GLU A 96 17.01 -0.32 -0.49
CA GLU A 96 18.45 -0.16 -0.76
C GLU A 96 18.74 0.52 -2.11
N PRO A 97 18.07 0.17 -3.22
CA PRO A 97 18.28 0.84 -4.50
C PRO A 97 18.00 2.35 -4.45
N LEU A 98 17.11 2.80 -3.57
CA LEU A 98 16.78 4.22 -3.42
C LEU A 98 17.92 5.04 -2.79
N LEU A 99 18.83 4.42 -2.04
CA LEU A 99 19.96 5.11 -1.40
C LEU A 99 20.82 5.89 -2.40
N LYS A 100 20.87 5.43 -3.66
CA LYS A 100 21.65 6.06 -4.74
C LYS A 100 20.77 6.87 -5.69
N SER A 101 19.52 7.13 -5.36
CA SER A 101 18.57 7.86 -6.20
C SER A 101 18.32 9.27 -5.67
N TYR A 102 17.81 10.16 -6.51
CA TYR A 102 17.40 11.52 -6.13
C TYR A 102 16.32 11.55 -5.03
N VAL A 103 15.62 10.44 -4.81
CA VAL A 103 14.63 10.32 -3.74
C VAL A 103 15.33 10.41 -2.37
N ASN A 104 16.54 9.84 -2.27
CA ASN A 104 17.29 9.86 -1.02
C ASN A 104 17.88 11.23 -0.68
N ASP A 105 17.98 12.15 -1.64
CA ASP A 105 18.39 13.55 -1.37
C ASP A 105 17.42 14.24 -0.38
N LYS A 106 16.20 13.71 -0.26
CA LYS A 106 15.18 14.22 0.67
C LYS A 106 14.94 13.31 1.88
N LEU A 107 15.08 12.01 1.72
CA LEU A 107 14.82 11.05 2.81
C LEU A 107 16.03 10.86 3.73
N HIS A 108 17.24 11.17 3.22
CA HIS A 108 18.50 11.03 3.95
C HIS A 108 18.65 9.66 4.65
N MET A 109 18.15 8.60 4.00
CA MET A 109 18.27 7.25 4.53
C MET A 109 19.72 6.77 4.49
N ASP A 110 20.14 6.13 5.55
CA ASP A 110 21.32 5.28 5.59
C ASP A 110 20.92 3.80 5.29
N ALA A 111 21.93 2.95 5.18
CA ALA A 111 21.72 1.52 4.90
C ALA A 111 20.87 0.83 5.98
N ALA A 112 21.06 1.19 7.24
CA ALA A 112 20.32 0.59 8.35
C ALA A 112 18.84 1.01 8.31
N MET A 113 18.55 2.28 7.99
CA MET A 113 17.19 2.76 7.81
C MET A 113 16.51 2.10 6.60
N ALA A 114 17.21 1.98 5.46
CA ALA A 114 16.70 1.29 4.29
C ALA A 114 16.38 -0.18 4.60
N GLN A 115 17.26 -0.88 5.33
CA GLN A 115 17.08 -2.28 5.68
C GLN A 115 15.84 -2.50 6.57
N ARG A 116 15.68 -1.72 7.67
CA ARG A 116 14.55 -1.93 8.60
C ARG A 116 13.21 -1.46 8.05
N ASN A 117 13.21 -0.65 6.99
CA ASN A 117 12.00 -0.20 6.30
C ASN A 117 11.78 -0.90 4.95
N SER A 118 12.51 -1.95 4.62
CA SER A 118 12.28 -2.75 3.42
C SER A 118 11.33 -3.91 3.72
N PRO A 119 10.09 -3.91 3.19
CA PRO A 119 9.11 -4.97 3.46
C PRO A 119 9.61 -6.38 3.16
N ILE A 120 10.45 -6.55 2.14
CA ILE A 120 11.00 -7.86 1.76
C ILE A 120 11.92 -8.46 2.85
N LEU A 121 12.54 -7.59 3.67
CA LEU A 121 13.39 -7.99 4.80
C LEU A 121 12.62 -8.04 6.12
N GLN A 122 11.38 -7.57 6.13
CA GLN A 122 10.52 -7.44 7.31
C GLN A 122 9.16 -8.08 7.04
N LEU A 123 9.16 -9.38 6.65
CA LEU A 123 7.91 -10.07 6.39
C LEU A 123 6.98 -10.00 7.61
N PRO A 124 5.68 -9.72 7.41
CA PRO A 124 4.73 -9.60 8.50
C PRO A 124 4.58 -10.92 9.26
N LYS A 125 4.27 -10.82 10.55
CA LYS A 125 4.01 -11.98 11.41
C LYS A 125 2.59 -12.50 11.27
N SER A 126 1.67 -11.65 10.81
CA SER A 126 0.27 -12.02 10.62
C SER A 126 0.04 -12.71 9.27
N SER A 127 -0.91 -13.65 9.24
CA SER A 127 -1.33 -14.35 8.02
C SER A 127 -2.43 -13.60 7.25
N LYS A 128 -2.41 -12.26 7.26
CA LYS A 128 -3.38 -11.46 6.52
C LYS A 128 -3.13 -11.54 5.03
N GLN A 129 -4.23 -11.56 4.25
CA GLN A 129 -4.16 -11.47 2.80
C GLN A 129 -3.54 -10.14 2.37
N LEU A 130 -2.64 -10.22 1.40
CA LEU A 130 -2.08 -9.07 0.69
C LEU A 130 -2.18 -9.32 -0.81
N ASP A 131 -2.89 -8.44 -1.51
CA ASP A 131 -2.94 -8.46 -2.96
C ASP A 131 -1.94 -7.44 -3.52
N LEU A 132 -1.14 -7.86 -4.49
CA LEU A 132 -0.06 -7.10 -5.10
C LEU A 132 -0.34 -6.91 -6.59
N PHE A 133 -0.32 -5.67 -7.04
CA PHE A 133 -0.50 -5.34 -8.45
C PHE A 133 0.68 -4.51 -8.96
N ALA A 134 1.09 -4.77 -10.20
CA ALA A 134 2.02 -3.94 -10.95
C ALA A 134 1.51 -3.74 -12.37
N GLY A 135 1.89 -2.68 -13.03
CA GLY A 135 1.59 -2.49 -14.45
C GLY A 135 2.62 -3.23 -15.32
N SER A 136 2.17 -3.93 -16.36
CA SER A 136 3.09 -4.67 -17.23
C SER A 136 4.01 -3.76 -18.07
N ALA A 137 3.68 -2.46 -18.19
CA ALA A 137 4.50 -1.44 -18.85
C ALA A 137 5.24 -0.52 -17.85
N GLU A 138 5.38 -0.94 -16.59
CA GLU A 138 6.21 -0.25 -15.61
C GLU A 138 7.71 -0.52 -15.79
N LEU A 139 8.53 0.27 -15.08
CA LEU A 139 9.97 0.03 -15.02
C LEU A 139 10.25 -1.41 -14.55
N PRO A 140 11.23 -2.10 -15.16
CA PRO A 140 11.56 -3.48 -14.79
C PRO A 140 11.80 -3.67 -13.29
N GLU A 141 12.42 -2.68 -12.63
CA GLU A 141 12.70 -2.74 -11.19
C GLU A 141 11.43 -2.74 -10.34
N MET A 142 10.41 -1.95 -10.68
CA MET A 142 9.13 -1.93 -9.97
C MET A 142 8.43 -3.28 -10.05
N ARG A 143 8.42 -3.87 -11.25
CA ARG A 143 7.85 -5.20 -11.49
C ARG A 143 8.63 -6.28 -10.76
N ARG A 144 9.98 -6.25 -10.83
CA ARG A 144 10.85 -7.18 -10.11
C ARG A 144 10.54 -7.16 -8.62
N GLN A 145 10.56 -5.98 -7.98
CA GLN A 145 10.32 -5.87 -6.53
C GLN A 145 8.96 -6.43 -6.13
N THR A 146 7.91 -6.17 -6.91
CA THR A 146 6.56 -6.70 -6.63
C THR A 146 6.53 -8.22 -6.74
N ALA A 147 7.15 -8.80 -7.78
CA ALA A 147 7.22 -10.24 -8.00
C ALA A 147 8.07 -10.95 -6.92
N ASP A 148 9.21 -10.37 -6.56
CA ASP A 148 10.11 -10.91 -5.55
C ASP A 148 9.45 -10.91 -4.16
N TYR A 149 8.74 -9.84 -3.81
CA TYR A 149 8.01 -9.77 -2.56
C TYR A 149 6.86 -10.78 -2.51
N ALA A 150 6.12 -10.95 -3.61
CA ALA A 150 5.10 -12.01 -3.74
C ALA A 150 5.71 -13.39 -3.52
N SER A 151 6.88 -13.64 -4.11
CA SER A 151 7.61 -14.90 -3.98
C SER A 151 8.08 -15.15 -2.54
N ALA A 152 8.63 -14.13 -1.89
CA ALA A 152 9.05 -14.20 -0.49
C ALA A 152 7.88 -14.51 0.46
N ARG A 153 6.72 -13.87 0.25
CA ARG A 153 5.51 -14.16 1.03
C ARG A 153 5.03 -15.60 0.82
N ARG A 154 5.00 -16.10 -0.44
CA ARG A 154 4.62 -17.50 -0.72
C ARG A 154 5.56 -18.48 -0.04
N ALA A 155 6.87 -18.22 -0.12
CA ALA A 155 7.88 -19.06 0.52
C ALA A 155 7.73 -19.10 2.06
N ALA A 156 7.26 -18.00 2.66
CA ALA A 156 6.96 -17.91 4.09
C ALA A 156 5.57 -18.47 4.47
N GLY A 157 4.80 -19.01 3.53
CA GLY A 157 3.44 -19.51 3.77
C GLY A 157 2.41 -18.42 4.06
N LEU A 158 2.70 -17.17 3.70
CA LEU A 158 1.81 -16.02 3.91
C LEU A 158 0.86 -15.86 2.72
N PRO A 159 -0.43 -15.58 2.97
CA PRO A 159 -1.41 -15.39 1.92
C PRO A 159 -1.05 -14.18 1.03
N VAL A 160 -0.96 -14.41 -0.28
CA VAL A 160 -0.65 -13.36 -1.26
C VAL A 160 -1.23 -13.72 -2.62
N GLN A 161 -1.79 -12.71 -3.29
CA GLN A 161 -2.04 -12.73 -4.72
C GLN A 161 -1.13 -11.72 -5.41
N TYR A 162 -0.78 -11.99 -6.66
CA TYR A 162 -0.01 -11.09 -7.50
C TYR A 162 -0.50 -11.17 -8.93
N ALA A 163 -0.77 -10.01 -9.51
CA ALA A 163 -1.12 -9.87 -10.92
C ALA A 163 -0.45 -8.64 -11.55
N GLU A 164 -0.19 -8.72 -12.85
CA GLU A 164 0.21 -7.58 -13.65
C GLU A 164 -0.97 -7.10 -14.49
N ILE A 165 -1.25 -5.79 -14.43
CA ILE A 165 -2.29 -5.15 -15.25
C ILE A 165 -1.74 -4.90 -16.66
N PRO A 166 -2.30 -5.56 -17.69
CA PRO A 166 -1.78 -5.48 -19.05
C PRO A 166 -1.74 -4.03 -19.59
N GLY A 167 -0.61 -3.61 -20.15
CA GLY A 167 -0.41 -2.31 -20.78
C GLY A 167 -0.39 -1.12 -19.81
N ALA A 168 -0.66 -1.31 -18.53
CA ALA A 168 -0.63 -0.24 -17.55
C ALA A 168 0.82 0.14 -17.19
N ASN A 169 1.09 1.44 -17.12
CA ASN A 169 2.31 2.00 -16.53
C ASN A 169 2.04 2.47 -15.10
N HIS A 170 3.08 3.01 -14.44
CA HIS A 170 3.03 3.44 -13.04
C HIS A 170 1.86 4.39 -12.70
N TYR A 171 1.38 5.19 -13.64
CA TYR A 171 0.28 6.13 -13.43
C TYR A 171 -1.05 5.59 -13.94
N THR A 172 -1.06 4.99 -15.12
CA THR A 172 -2.31 4.51 -15.74
C THR A 172 -2.90 3.30 -15.04
N ILE A 173 -2.12 2.60 -14.20
CA ILE A 173 -2.62 1.50 -13.36
C ILE A 173 -3.73 1.95 -12.41
N LEU A 174 -3.73 3.22 -11.99
CA LEU A 174 -4.79 3.78 -11.14
C LEU A 174 -6.15 3.83 -11.83
N HIS A 175 -6.21 3.88 -13.18
CA HIS A 175 -7.47 3.80 -13.92
C HIS A 175 -8.16 2.45 -13.68
N ASN A 176 -7.39 1.37 -13.51
CA ASN A 176 -7.94 0.05 -13.19
C ASN A 176 -8.58 0.03 -11.79
N MET A 177 -8.00 0.75 -10.82
CA MET A 177 -8.59 0.91 -9.49
C MET A 177 -9.86 1.79 -9.51
N MET A 178 -9.94 2.77 -10.40
CA MET A 178 -11.10 3.68 -10.52
C MET A 178 -12.25 3.07 -11.30
N ASN A 179 -12.01 2.11 -12.15
CA ASN A 179 -13.02 1.42 -12.93
C ASN A 179 -13.65 0.31 -12.09
N ASN A 180 -14.98 0.33 -11.92
CA ASN A 180 -15.70 -0.68 -11.13
C ASN A 180 -15.50 -2.10 -11.66
N ASP A 181 -15.26 -2.28 -12.97
CA ASP A 181 -14.94 -3.55 -13.60
C ASP A 181 -13.43 -3.86 -13.60
N GLY A 182 -12.61 -2.97 -13.05
CA GLY A 182 -11.16 -3.14 -12.98
C GLY A 182 -10.76 -4.19 -11.95
N GLU A 183 -9.74 -4.98 -12.28
CA GLU A 183 -9.26 -6.09 -11.45
C GLU A 183 -8.82 -5.62 -10.05
N ILE A 184 -8.15 -4.45 -9.96
CA ILE A 184 -7.74 -3.85 -8.68
C ILE A 184 -8.96 -3.42 -7.86
N HIS A 185 -9.97 -2.80 -8.50
CA HIS A 185 -11.21 -2.41 -7.83
C HIS A 185 -11.92 -3.63 -7.26
N GLN A 186 -12.11 -4.66 -8.07
CA GLN A 186 -12.78 -5.90 -7.68
C GLN A 186 -12.02 -6.62 -6.55
N ALA A 187 -10.68 -6.63 -6.60
CA ALA A 187 -9.87 -7.18 -5.53
C ALA A 187 -10.09 -6.44 -4.20
N LEU A 188 -10.11 -5.10 -4.20
CA LEU A 188 -10.40 -4.31 -2.99
C LEU A 188 -11.79 -4.62 -2.42
N VAL A 189 -12.81 -4.69 -3.27
CA VAL A 189 -14.19 -5.05 -2.87
C VAL A 189 -14.23 -6.46 -2.27
N ALA A 190 -13.53 -7.42 -2.88
CA ALA A 190 -13.45 -8.79 -2.37
C ALA A 190 -12.75 -8.87 -1.01
N LEU A 191 -11.64 -8.15 -0.83
CA LEU A 191 -10.91 -8.08 0.45
C LEU A 191 -11.77 -7.51 1.58
N LEU A 192 -12.69 -6.60 1.30
CA LEU A 192 -13.68 -6.08 2.25
C LEU A 192 -14.77 -7.09 2.61
N GLY A 193 -14.83 -8.24 1.91
CA GLY A 193 -15.76 -9.33 2.20
C GLY A 193 -17.01 -9.33 1.33
N GLY A 194 -17.00 -8.63 0.20
CA GLY A 194 -18.14 -8.55 -0.73
C GLY A 194 -19.41 -7.99 -0.05
N ARG A 195 -20.45 -7.81 -0.84
CA ARG A 195 -21.84 -7.69 -0.31
C ARG A 195 -22.45 -9.07 -0.11
#